data_1b25366187729c0210e6b4dc72cc8706
#
_entry.id   1b25366187729c0210e6b4dc72cc8706
#
_cell.length_a   1.000
_cell.length_b   1.000
_cell.length_c   1.000
_cell.angle_alpha   90.00
_cell.angle_beta   90.00
_cell.angle_gamma   90.00
#
_symmetry.space_group_name_H-M   'P 1'
#
loop_
_entity.id
_entity.type
_entity.pdbx_description
1 polymer ?
#
loop_
_entity_poly.entity_id
_entity_poly.type
_entity_poly.pdbx_seq_one_letter_code
_entity_poly.pdbx_strand_id
1 'polypeptide(L)'
;MPHRPPLACQALLAALTLLSPAWAAEPEGVTDDTATTAAAAGGGLLAAASSTWRHATDTRRYLEQGHWRVAFAPAAPHFRPSPEHEHVVALAVERQRDDLWLAGFSLFSNSFGQPSAYAYLGRRHDAIGGVRPLFFQWSAGVIYGYREPYHNKVPLNVHGFSPGALVGLGWQFDRRRSAVVHLLGDAALMFQFSIDLR
;
A
#
# COMPACT_ATOMS: atom_id res chain seq x y z
N MET A 1 -14.19 24.27 18.43
CA MET A 1 -13.66 22.98 18.92
C MET A 1 -12.63 22.53 17.88
N PRO A 2 -11.37 22.30 18.23
CA PRO A 2 -10.37 21.87 17.24
C PRO A 2 -10.64 20.41 16.80
N HIS A 3 -10.81 20.21 15.51
CA HIS A 3 -10.92 18.88 14.88
C HIS A 3 -9.62 18.11 15.11
N ARG A 4 -9.68 17.01 15.83
CA ARG A 4 -8.58 16.04 15.89
C ARG A 4 -8.55 15.30 14.54
N PRO A 5 -7.37 15.16 13.90
CA PRO A 5 -7.25 14.38 12.67
C PRO A 5 -7.59 12.90 12.94
N PRO A 6 -8.16 12.18 11.96
CA PRO A 6 -8.51 10.77 12.10
C PRO A 6 -7.28 9.89 12.34
N LEU A 7 -7.48 8.79 13.06
CA LEU A 7 -6.43 7.85 13.48
C LEU A 7 -5.55 7.31 12.34
N ALA A 8 -6.10 7.19 11.12
CA ALA A 8 -5.33 6.81 9.93
C ALA A 8 -4.23 7.82 9.56
N CYS A 9 -4.50 9.12 9.79
CA CYS A 9 -3.50 10.16 9.61
C CYS A 9 -2.36 10.04 10.63
N GLN A 10 -2.68 9.57 11.84
CA GLN A 10 -1.69 9.35 12.91
C GLN A 10 -0.82 8.11 12.64
N ALA A 11 -1.40 7.04 12.08
CA ALA A 11 -0.65 5.84 11.72
C ALA A 11 0.29 6.07 10.52
N LEU A 12 -0.14 6.87 9.53
CA LEU A 12 0.72 7.24 8.40
C LEU A 12 1.82 8.23 8.82
N LEU A 13 1.52 9.17 9.71
CA LEU A 13 2.52 10.05 10.31
C LEU A 13 3.51 9.27 11.20
N ALA A 14 3.05 8.29 11.97
CA ALA A 14 3.90 7.44 12.78
C ALA A 14 4.85 6.57 11.93
N ALA A 15 4.40 6.10 10.77
CA ALA A 15 5.25 5.39 9.82
C ALA A 15 6.28 6.33 9.15
N LEU A 16 5.94 7.60 8.91
CA LEU A 16 6.89 8.60 8.40
C LEU A 16 7.82 9.15 9.48
N THR A 17 7.38 9.22 10.75
CA THR A 17 8.23 9.72 11.85
C THR A 17 9.30 8.72 12.28
N LEU A 18 9.14 7.42 11.97
CA LEU A 18 10.22 6.43 12.10
C LEU A 18 11.36 6.64 11.09
N LEU A 19 11.18 7.53 10.11
CA LEU A 19 12.18 7.95 9.13
C LEU A 19 12.76 9.35 9.41
N SER A 20 12.35 10.01 10.49
CA SER A 20 12.94 11.29 10.88
C SER A 20 14.27 11.06 11.60
N PRO A 21 15.40 11.64 11.13
CA PRO A 21 16.63 11.57 11.87
C PRO A 21 16.47 12.37 13.18
N ALA A 22 16.65 11.70 14.31
CA ALA A 22 16.73 12.30 15.63
C ALA A 22 18.03 13.10 15.74
N TRP A 23 17.98 14.39 15.36
CA TRP A 23 19.13 15.29 15.53
C TRP A 23 18.71 16.67 16.03
N ALA A 24 17.96 16.76 17.04
CA ALA A 24 17.66 18.01 17.73
C ALA A 24 17.64 17.80 19.25
N ALA A 25 18.75 17.26 19.76
CA ALA A 25 19.15 17.43 21.16
C ALA A 25 20.67 17.27 21.18
N GLU A 26 21.39 18.34 21.36
CA GLU A 26 22.82 18.31 21.69
C GLU A 26 22.97 17.67 23.07
N PRO A 27 23.63 16.51 23.20
CA PRO A 27 24.23 16.10 24.46
C PRO A 27 25.71 16.53 24.45
N GLU A 28 26.05 17.39 25.34
CA GLU A 28 27.47 17.63 25.69
C GLU A 28 28.09 16.29 26.14
N GLY A 29 29.13 15.84 25.45
CA GLY A 29 30.03 14.80 25.93
C GLY A 29 29.87 13.37 25.39
N VAL A 30 29.58 13.18 24.11
CA VAL A 30 29.65 11.86 23.44
C VAL A 30 30.95 11.76 22.65
N THR A 31 31.75 10.75 22.95
CA THR A 31 32.99 10.42 22.26
C THR A 31 32.72 10.05 20.78
N ASP A 32 33.67 10.37 19.90
CA ASP A 32 33.67 10.31 18.43
C ASP A 32 33.21 8.95 17.82
N ASP A 33 33.31 7.85 18.57
CA ASP A 33 32.96 6.50 18.12
C ASP A 33 31.44 6.23 17.93
N THR A 34 30.58 6.90 18.69
CA THR A 34 29.11 6.73 18.57
C THR A 34 28.53 7.47 17.37
N ALA A 35 29.08 8.62 17.01
CA ALA A 35 28.66 9.38 15.84
C ALA A 35 29.03 8.66 14.55
N THR A 36 30.21 8.02 14.48
CA THR A 36 30.66 7.23 13.34
C THR A 36 29.79 5.97 13.15
N THR A 37 29.39 5.31 14.23
CA THR A 37 28.54 4.12 14.18
C THR A 37 27.10 4.46 13.73
N ALA A 38 26.55 5.58 14.20
CA ALA A 38 25.21 6.06 13.78
C ALA A 38 25.18 6.47 12.30
N ALA A 39 26.22 7.17 11.83
CA ALA A 39 26.37 7.56 10.43
C ALA A 39 26.53 6.33 9.50
N ALA A 40 27.30 5.33 9.91
CA ALA A 40 27.46 4.09 9.17
C ALA A 40 26.15 3.27 9.11
N ALA A 41 25.40 3.20 10.21
CA ALA A 41 24.09 2.56 10.25
C ALA A 41 23.07 3.29 9.37
N GLY A 42 23.02 4.62 9.42
CA GLY A 42 22.16 5.45 8.58
C GLY A 42 22.49 5.30 7.09
N GLY A 43 23.77 5.29 6.73
CA GLY A 43 24.25 5.05 5.36
C GLY A 43 23.85 3.66 4.85
N GLY A 44 23.95 2.64 5.70
CA GLY A 44 23.53 1.27 5.38
C GLY A 44 22.04 1.15 5.12
N LEU A 45 21.20 1.78 5.94
CA LEU A 45 19.74 1.78 5.77
C LEU A 45 19.31 2.49 4.49
N LEU A 46 19.89 3.65 4.18
CA LEU A 46 19.60 4.38 2.95
C LEU A 46 20.04 3.60 1.69
N ALA A 47 21.20 2.94 1.76
CA ALA A 47 21.68 2.09 0.67
C ALA A 47 20.77 0.88 0.47
N ALA A 48 20.32 0.23 1.55
CA ALA A 48 19.38 -0.88 1.50
C ALA A 48 18.01 -0.44 0.96
N ALA A 49 17.48 0.69 1.39
CA ALA A 49 16.24 1.25 0.89
C ALA A 49 16.33 1.58 -0.62
N SER A 50 17.44 2.20 -1.07
CA SER A 50 17.64 2.53 -2.47
C SER A 50 17.81 1.29 -3.35
N SER A 51 18.46 0.23 -2.87
CA SER A 51 18.59 -1.03 -3.60
C SER A 51 17.24 -1.74 -3.73
N THR A 52 16.44 -1.77 -2.65
CA THR A 52 15.10 -2.35 -2.65
C THR A 52 14.18 -1.59 -3.61
N TRP A 53 14.24 -0.25 -3.62
CA TRP A 53 13.46 0.58 -4.54
C TRP A 53 13.81 0.32 -6.00
N ARG A 54 15.10 0.30 -6.34
CA ARG A 54 15.56 -0.04 -7.68
C ARG A 54 15.12 -1.43 -8.11
N HIS A 55 15.16 -2.39 -7.20
CA HIS A 55 14.68 -3.75 -7.46
C HIS A 55 13.16 -3.79 -7.68
N ALA A 56 12.39 -3.08 -6.87
CA ALA A 56 10.93 -2.99 -6.99
C ALA A 56 10.48 -2.31 -8.29
N THR A 57 11.22 -1.31 -8.77
CA THR A 57 10.90 -0.51 -9.97
C THR A 57 11.54 -1.01 -11.26
N ASP A 58 12.26 -2.14 -11.24
CA ASP A 58 12.92 -2.71 -12.41
C ASP A 58 11.91 -3.23 -13.43
N THR A 59 11.53 -2.36 -14.37
CA THR A 59 10.53 -2.61 -15.41
C THR A 59 10.87 -3.84 -16.27
N ARG A 60 12.15 -4.06 -16.55
CA ARG A 60 12.61 -5.20 -17.35
C ARG A 60 12.19 -6.53 -16.71
N ARG A 61 12.36 -6.65 -15.39
CA ARG A 61 11.96 -7.86 -14.66
C ARG A 61 10.45 -8.10 -14.72
N TYR A 62 9.63 -7.05 -14.73
CA TYR A 62 8.18 -7.21 -14.91
C TYR A 62 7.81 -7.69 -16.32
N LEU A 63 8.59 -7.37 -17.33
CA LEU A 63 8.35 -7.83 -18.70
C LEU A 63 8.80 -9.28 -18.92
N GLU A 64 9.94 -9.65 -18.35
CA GLU A 64 10.59 -10.95 -18.60
C GLU A 64 10.16 -12.05 -17.65
N GLN A 65 9.71 -11.72 -16.42
CA GLN A 65 9.44 -12.68 -15.34
C GLN A 65 7.99 -12.59 -14.84
N GLY A 66 7.47 -13.73 -14.36
CA GLY A 66 6.19 -13.78 -13.69
C GLY A 66 5.00 -13.91 -14.63
N HIS A 67 3.83 -13.53 -14.15
CA HIS A 67 2.55 -13.74 -14.82
C HIS A 67 1.62 -12.55 -14.64
N TRP A 68 0.62 -12.46 -15.51
CA TRP A 68 -0.49 -11.53 -15.36
C TRP A 68 -1.52 -12.07 -14.39
N ARG A 69 -2.15 -11.15 -13.67
CA ARG A 69 -3.27 -11.42 -12.76
C ARG A 69 -4.39 -10.44 -13.06
N VAL A 70 -5.61 -10.92 -13.04
CA VAL A 70 -6.81 -10.09 -13.03
C VAL A 70 -7.45 -10.22 -11.65
N ALA A 71 -7.86 -9.11 -11.08
CA ALA A 71 -8.49 -9.07 -9.78
C ALA A 71 -9.80 -8.27 -9.85
N PHE A 72 -10.80 -8.74 -9.11
CA PHE A 72 -12.12 -8.14 -8.99
C PHE A 72 -12.51 -8.02 -7.53
N ALA A 73 -12.91 -6.83 -7.11
CA ALA A 73 -13.46 -6.58 -5.78
C ALA A 73 -14.92 -6.16 -5.91
N PRO A 74 -15.87 -7.03 -5.54
CA PRO A 74 -17.30 -6.74 -5.65
C PRO A 74 -17.81 -5.80 -4.58
N ALA A 75 -17.09 -5.64 -3.47
CA ALA A 75 -17.56 -4.85 -2.33
C ALA A 75 -16.41 -4.36 -1.45
N ALA A 76 -16.64 -3.18 -0.85
CA ALA A 76 -15.80 -2.65 0.22
C ALA A 76 -16.70 -2.07 1.34
N PRO A 77 -17.21 -2.93 2.26
CA PRO A 77 -18.03 -2.48 3.37
C PRO A 77 -17.24 -1.57 4.30
N HIS A 78 -17.84 -0.43 4.66
CA HIS A 78 -17.29 0.57 5.55
C HIS A 78 -17.55 0.22 7.01
N PHE A 79 -16.58 0.51 7.89
CA PHE A 79 -16.75 0.34 9.34
C PHE A 79 -17.76 1.33 9.93
N ARG A 80 -17.89 2.51 9.29
CA ARG A 80 -18.86 3.55 9.66
C ARG A 80 -19.72 3.87 8.45
N PRO A 81 -20.89 3.22 8.29
CA PRO A 81 -21.79 3.50 7.19
C PRO A 81 -22.27 4.96 7.20
N SER A 82 -22.40 5.55 6.02
CA SER A 82 -22.95 6.89 5.82
C SER A 82 -23.92 6.86 4.65
N PRO A 83 -24.99 7.68 4.67
CA PRO A 83 -25.89 7.82 3.51
C PRO A 83 -25.21 8.33 2.24
N GLU A 84 -24.03 8.97 2.36
CA GLU A 84 -23.21 9.42 1.24
C GLU A 84 -22.40 8.31 0.58
N HIS A 85 -22.33 7.12 1.22
CA HIS A 85 -21.51 6.02 0.71
C HIS A 85 -22.25 5.24 -0.36
N GLU A 86 -21.61 5.18 -1.52
CA GLU A 86 -22.02 4.38 -2.68
C GLU A 86 -21.32 3.01 -2.67
N HIS A 87 -21.82 2.12 -3.51
CA HIS A 87 -21.25 0.79 -3.66
C HIS A 87 -19.87 0.84 -4.34
N VAL A 88 -18.86 0.29 -3.68
CA VAL A 88 -17.50 0.22 -4.20
C VAL A 88 -17.30 -1.08 -4.96
N VAL A 89 -16.94 -0.95 -6.24
CA VAL A 89 -16.54 -2.07 -7.10
C VAL A 89 -15.20 -1.73 -7.72
N ALA A 90 -14.27 -2.68 -7.76
CA ALA A 90 -12.97 -2.48 -8.38
C ALA A 90 -12.59 -3.64 -9.32
N LEU A 91 -11.91 -3.27 -10.40
CA LEU A 91 -11.25 -4.20 -11.33
C LEU A 91 -9.79 -3.82 -11.44
N ALA A 92 -8.89 -4.79 -11.30
CA ALA A 92 -7.46 -4.56 -11.41
C ALA A 92 -6.79 -5.53 -12.36
N VAL A 93 -5.72 -5.04 -12.98
CA VAL A 93 -4.74 -5.85 -13.71
C VAL A 93 -3.40 -5.68 -13.03
N GLU A 94 -2.77 -6.80 -12.70
CA GLU A 94 -1.49 -6.85 -12.01
C GLU A 94 -0.48 -7.67 -12.81
N ARG A 95 0.78 -7.28 -12.73
CA ARG A 95 1.91 -8.10 -13.14
C ARG A 95 2.64 -8.55 -11.89
N GLN A 96 2.55 -9.81 -11.54
CA GLN A 96 3.27 -10.40 -10.41
C GLN A 96 4.51 -11.11 -10.92
N ARG A 97 5.67 -10.75 -10.35
CA ARG A 97 6.97 -11.36 -10.62
C ARG A 97 7.15 -12.64 -9.80
N ASP A 98 8.11 -13.47 -10.19
CA ASP A 98 8.42 -14.72 -9.49
C ASP A 98 9.00 -14.49 -8.08
N ASP A 99 9.62 -13.33 -7.83
CA ASP A 99 10.10 -12.90 -6.51
C ASP A 99 9.03 -12.18 -5.66
N LEU A 100 7.76 -12.34 -6.06
CA LEU A 100 6.55 -11.87 -5.37
C LEU A 100 6.34 -10.34 -5.36
N TRP A 101 7.16 -9.56 -6.05
CA TRP A 101 6.84 -8.17 -6.33
C TRP A 101 5.71 -8.08 -7.35
N LEU A 102 4.88 -7.07 -7.21
CA LEU A 102 3.76 -6.81 -8.12
C LEU A 102 3.70 -5.34 -8.51
N ALA A 103 3.29 -5.08 -9.74
CA ALA A 103 2.88 -3.79 -10.24
C ALA A 103 1.45 -3.92 -10.75
N GLY A 104 0.59 -2.96 -10.42
CA GLY A 104 -0.82 -3.05 -10.76
C GLY A 104 -1.45 -1.71 -11.07
N PHE A 105 -2.57 -1.83 -11.77
CA PHE A 105 -3.46 -0.72 -12.06
C PHE A 105 -4.90 -1.18 -11.83
N SER A 106 -5.65 -0.39 -11.07
CA SER A 106 -7.06 -0.66 -10.76
C SER A 106 -7.93 0.52 -11.18
N LEU A 107 -9.10 0.19 -11.71
CA LEU A 107 -10.21 1.12 -11.90
C LEU A 107 -11.30 0.75 -10.90
N PHE A 108 -11.89 1.74 -10.25
CA PHE A 108 -12.91 1.50 -9.25
C PHE A 108 -13.90 2.67 -9.13
N SER A 109 -15.10 2.38 -8.63
CA SER A 109 -15.98 3.39 -8.09
C SER A 109 -15.58 3.65 -6.65
N ASN A 110 -15.24 4.88 -6.30
CA ASN A 110 -14.94 5.19 -4.90
C ASN A 110 -16.22 5.23 -4.04
N SER A 111 -16.05 5.41 -2.74
CA SER A 111 -17.17 5.43 -1.78
C SER A 111 -18.19 6.55 -2.00
N PHE A 112 -17.96 7.46 -2.92
CA PHE A 112 -18.84 8.58 -3.29
C PHE A 112 -19.30 8.50 -4.74
N GLY A 113 -19.24 7.30 -5.36
CA GLY A 113 -19.70 7.06 -6.73
C GLY A 113 -18.81 7.65 -7.82
N GLN A 114 -17.66 8.25 -7.49
CA GLN A 114 -16.78 8.84 -8.49
C GLN A 114 -15.86 7.78 -9.13
N PRO A 115 -15.72 7.78 -10.48
CA PRO A 115 -14.72 6.96 -11.15
C PRO A 115 -13.32 7.30 -10.67
N SER A 116 -12.58 6.29 -10.26
CA SER A 116 -11.26 6.41 -9.64
C SER A 116 -10.30 5.38 -10.18
N ALA A 117 -9.00 5.67 -10.08
CA ALA A 117 -7.93 4.79 -10.48
C ALA A 117 -6.86 4.69 -9.39
N TYR A 118 -6.16 3.57 -9.34
CA TYR A 118 -5.03 3.34 -8.46
C TYR A 118 -3.91 2.65 -9.22
N ALA A 119 -2.77 3.32 -9.34
CA ALA A 119 -1.54 2.77 -9.88
C ALA A 119 -0.58 2.48 -8.73
N TYR A 120 -0.03 1.27 -8.64
CA TYR A 120 0.68 0.82 -7.46
C TYR A 120 1.80 -0.18 -7.75
N LEU A 121 2.73 -0.21 -6.82
CA LEU A 121 3.68 -1.30 -6.61
C LEU A 121 3.36 -1.97 -5.28
N GLY A 122 3.73 -3.23 -5.15
CA GLY A 122 3.49 -3.96 -3.92
C GLY A 122 4.31 -5.23 -3.85
N ARG A 123 4.09 -5.97 -2.79
CA ARG A 123 4.74 -7.26 -2.59
C ARG A 123 3.82 -8.22 -1.85
N ARG A 124 3.87 -9.46 -2.25
CA ARG A 124 3.22 -10.57 -1.56
C ARG A 124 4.25 -11.32 -0.72
N HIS A 125 3.82 -11.85 0.40
CA HIS A 125 4.59 -12.69 1.31
C HIS A 125 3.78 -13.94 1.55
N ASP A 126 4.26 -15.08 1.05
CA ASP A 126 3.58 -16.36 1.14
C ASP A 126 3.86 -17.10 2.44
N ALA A 127 3.04 -18.10 2.74
CA ALA A 127 3.21 -19.05 3.84
C ALA A 127 3.33 -18.38 5.22
N ILE A 128 2.52 -17.37 5.49
CA ILE A 128 2.50 -16.66 6.78
C ILE A 128 2.24 -17.64 7.92
N GLY A 129 3.09 -17.60 8.95
CA GLY A 129 3.02 -18.52 10.07
C GLY A 129 3.22 -20.00 9.70
N GLY A 130 3.85 -20.29 8.54
CA GLY A 130 4.03 -21.66 8.04
C GLY A 130 2.80 -22.24 7.32
N VAL A 131 1.71 -21.50 7.21
CA VAL A 131 0.47 -21.92 6.55
C VAL A 131 0.56 -21.62 5.06
N ARG A 132 0.84 -22.64 4.24
CA ARG A 132 1.12 -22.50 2.80
C ARG A 132 0.10 -21.67 2.01
N PRO A 133 -1.24 -21.86 2.14
CA PRO A 133 -2.19 -21.06 1.37
C PRO A 133 -2.38 -19.64 1.91
N LEU A 134 -1.94 -19.35 3.13
CA LEU A 134 -2.09 -18.02 3.73
C LEU A 134 -0.96 -17.10 3.26
N PHE A 135 -1.32 -15.90 2.79
CA PHE A 135 -0.35 -14.89 2.40
C PHE A 135 -0.74 -13.50 2.90
N PHE A 136 0.26 -12.65 3.05
CA PHE A 136 0.11 -11.22 3.28
C PHE A 136 0.48 -10.48 2.01
N GLN A 137 -0.27 -9.44 1.67
CA GLN A 137 0.01 -8.58 0.54
C GLN A 137 -0.09 -7.12 0.97
N TRP A 138 0.83 -6.30 0.49
CA TRP A 138 0.74 -4.87 0.61
C TRP A 138 0.97 -4.21 -0.75
N SER A 139 0.41 -3.02 -0.93
CA SER A 139 0.68 -2.15 -2.07
C SER A 139 0.72 -0.71 -1.64
N ALA A 140 1.49 0.09 -2.38
CA ALA A 140 1.57 1.53 -2.23
C ALA A 140 1.65 2.19 -3.61
N GLY A 141 1.04 3.35 -3.76
CA GLY A 141 0.98 4.02 -5.05
C GLY A 141 0.20 5.31 -5.02
N VAL A 142 -0.35 5.67 -6.17
CA VAL A 142 -1.10 6.91 -6.37
C VAL A 142 -2.54 6.59 -6.74
N ILE A 143 -3.47 7.17 -6.00
CA ILE A 143 -4.91 7.16 -6.30
C ILE A 143 -5.25 8.45 -7.04
N TYR A 144 -6.11 8.35 -8.05
CA TYR A 144 -6.78 9.46 -8.69
C TYR A 144 -8.29 9.24 -8.65
N GLY A 145 -9.09 10.30 -8.32
CA GLY A 145 -10.55 10.22 -8.44
C GLY A 145 -11.36 10.91 -7.35
N TYR A 146 -10.79 11.19 -6.19
CA TYR A 146 -11.49 11.97 -5.14
C TYR A 146 -11.44 13.46 -5.48
N ARG A 147 -12.42 13.90 -6.27
CA ARG A 147 -12.57 15.29 -6.74
C ARG A 147 -13.67 16.03 -5.97
N GLU A 148 -13.84 17.30 -6.22
CA GLU A 148 -14.93 18.08 -5.62
C GLU A 148 -16.28 17.38 -5.76
N PRO A 149 -17.10 17.37 -4.72
CA PRO A 149 -16.93 17.99 -3.40
C PRO A 149 -16.17 17.11 -2.38
N TYR A 150 -15.65 15.94 -2.78
CA TYR A 150 -15.09 14.91 -1.90
C TYR A 150 -13.55 14.89 -1.84
N HIS A 151 -12.89 15.95 -2.31
CA HIS A 151 -11.42 16.02 -2.34
C HIS A 151 -10.77 15.92 -0.97
N ASN A 152 -11.46 16.29 0.11
CA ASN A 152 -11.00 16.27 1.49
C ASN A 152 -11.23 14.92 2.21
N LYS A 153 -11.80 13.92 1.52
CA LYS A 153 -12.10 12.59 2.09
C LYS A 153 -10.89 11.65 2.08
N VAL A 154 -9.83 12.01 1.38
CA VAL A 154 -8.56 11.28 1.36
C VAL A 154 -7.41 12.21 1.73
N PRO A 155 -6.37 11.71 2.44
CA PRO A 155 -5.25 12.54 2.87
C PRO A 155 -4.39 13.00 1.68
N LEU A 156 -3.78 14.19 1.83
CA LEU A 156 -2.82 14.74 0.86
C LEU A 156 -3.35 14.81 -0.58
N ASN A 157 -4.65 15.05 -0.75
CA ASN A 157 -5.25 15.19 -2.07
C ASN A 157 -4.85 16.50 -2.73
N VAL A 158 -4.23 16.40 -3.91
CA VAL A 158 -3.87 17.54 -4.77
C VAL A 158 -4.48 17.31 -6.14
N HIS A 159 -5.49 18.10 -6.51
CA HIS A 159 -6.19 18.01 -7.79
C HIS A 159 -6.74 16.61 -8.13
N GLY A 160 -7.20 15.87 -7.13
CA GLY A 160 -7.72 14.52 -7.28
C GLY A 160 -6.67 13.40 -7.13
N PHE A 161 -5.39 13.74 -7.04
CA PHE A 161 -4.31 12.78 -6.76
C PHE A 161 -4.01 12.70 -5.28
N SER A 162 -3.88 11.50 -4.76
CA SER A 162 -3.49 11.25 -3.37
C SER A 162 -2.62 9.99 -3.26
N PRO A 163 -1.75 9.89 -2.24
CA PRO A 163 -1.09 8.63 -1.96
C PRO A 163 -2.10 7.58 -1.50
N GLY A 164 -1.87 6.34 -1.90
CA GLY A 164 -2.67 5.20 -1.47
C GLY A 164 -1.79 4.07 -0.96
N ALA A 165 -2.24 3.38 0.08
CA ALA A 165 -1.61 2.17 0.56
C ALA A 165 -2.67 1.18 1.02
N LEU A 166 -2.48 -0.10 0.68
CA LEU A 166 -3.33 -1.20 1.08
C LEU A 166 -2.48 -2.28 1.74
N VAL A 167 -3.04 -2.90 2.75
CA VAL A 167 -2.51 -4.13 3.34
C VAL A 167 -3.63 -5.16 3.39
N GLY A 168 -3.32 -6.43 3.22
CA GLY A 168 -4.34 -7.46 3.23
C GLY A 168 -3.80 -8.84 3.55
N LEU A 169 -4.69 -9.68 4.06
CA LEU A 169 -4.47 -11.12 4.23
C LEU A 169 -5.27 -11.87 3.18
N GLY A 170 -4.63 -12.83 2.55
CA GLY A 170 -5.24 -13.59 1.48
C GLY A 170 -5.06 -15.09 1.61
N TRP A 171 -5.86 -15.80 0.85
CA TRP A 171 -5.88 -17.24 0.78
C TRP A 171 -5.74 -17.71 -0.65
N GLN A 172 -4.77 -18.56 -0.92
CA GLN A 172 -4.57 -19.22 -2.22
C GLN A 172 -5.38 -20.51 -2.26
N PHE A 173 -6.42 -20.57 -3.09
CA PHE A 173 -7.28 -21.75 -3.23
C PHE A 173 -6.62 -22.84 -4.06
N ASP A 174 -5.99 -22.43 -5.16
CA ASP A 174 -5.26 -23.32 -6.07
C ASP A 174 -4.15 -22.53 -6.79
N ARG A 175 -3.54 -23.12 -7.83
CA ARG A 175 -2.42 -22.50 -8.55
C ARG A 175 -2.79 -21.19 -9.26
N ARG A 176 -4.07 -20.88 -9.44
CA ARG A 176 -4.53 -19.71 -10.21
C ARG A 176 -5.45 -18.79 -9.44
N ARG A 177 -6.19 -19.28 -8.43
CA ARG A 177 -7.25 -18.53 -7.78
C ARG A 177 -6.89 -18.20 -6.35
N SER A 178 -7.08 -16.94 -5.98
CA SER A 178 -6.89 -16.45 -4.62
C SER A 178 -7.95 -15.42 -4.24
N ALA A 179 -8.13 -15.21 -2.94
CA ALA A 179 -8.89 -14.10 -2.41
C ALA A 179 -8.05 -13.35 -1.38
N VAL A 180 -8.29 -12.05 -1.27
CA VAL A 180 -7.63 -11.17 -0.30
C VAL A 180 -8.68 -10.29 0.35
N VAL A 181 -8.56 -10.10 1.66
CA VAL A 181 -9.27 -9.06 2.39
C VAL A 181 -8.27 -7.94 2.66
N HIS A 182 -8.49 -6.81 2.01
CA HIS A 182 -7.67 -5.61 2.18
C HIS A 182 -8.27 -4.69 3.24
N LEU A 183 -7.41 -4.09 4.03
CA LEU A 183 -7.75 -2.99 4.92
C LEU A 183 -7.53 -1.66 4.17
N LEU A 184 -8.57 -0.85 4.07
CA LEU A 184 -8.55 0.48 3.48
C LEU A 184 -8.43 1.53 4.59
N GLY A 185 -7.24 1.66 5.17
CA GLY A 185 -7.00 2.53 6.33
C GLY A 185 -7.93 2.16 7.51
N ASP A 186 -8.57 3.16 8.10
CA ASP A 186 -9.59 3.01 9.15
C ASP A 186 -11.03 3.07 8.61
N ALA A 187 -11.21 3.02 7.29
CA ALA A 187 -12.50 3.27 6.65
C ALA A 187 -13.28 2.00 6.31
N ALA A 188 -12.64 0.98 5.75
CA ALA A 188 -13.33 -0.15 5.16
C ALA A 188 -12.48 -1.42 5.06
N LEU A 189 -13.15 -2.55 4.84
CA LEU A 189 -12.54 -3.77 4.31
C LEU A 189 -12.96 -3.93 2.85
N MET A 190 -12.02 -4.36 1.99
CA MET A 190 -12.31 -4.68 0.60
C MET A 190 -12.05 -6.17 0.34
N PHE A 191 -13.02 -6.84 -0.21
CA PHE A 191 -12.92 -8.26 -0.60
C PHE A 191 -12.52 -8.33 -2.08
N GLN A 192 -11.38 -8.93 -2.37
CA GLN A 192 -10.84 -9.07 -3.71
C GLN A 192 -10.65 -10.55 -4.08
N PHE A 193 -11.10 -10.93 -5.25
CA PHE A 193 -10.85 -12.24 -5.87
C PHE A 193 -9.90 -12.04 -7.05
N SER A 194 -8.95 -12.97 -7.22
CA SER A 194 -7.92 -12.85 -8.25
C SER A 194 -7.74 -14.15 -9.00
N ILE A 195 -7.42 -14.02 -10.30
CA ILE A 195 -7.09 -15.15 -11.20
C ILE A 195 -5.75 -14.85 -11.87
N ASP A 196 -4.80 -15.76 -11.68
CA ASP A 196 -3.49 -15.73 -12.35
C ASP A 196 -3.64 -16.29 -13.78
N LEU A 197 -3.18 -15.51 -14.75
CA LEU A 197 -3.14 -15.87 -16.17
C LEU A 197 -1.75 -16.46 -16.48
N ARG A 198 -1.59 -17.77 -16.29
CA ARG A 198 -0.36 -18.53 -16.52
C ARG A 198 -0.52 -19.45 -17.71
#